data_ce34c0f110d62ee3c406c544705d3d33
#
_entry.id   ce34c0f110d62ee3c406c544705d3d33
#
_cell.length_a   1.000
_cell.length_b   1.000
_cell.length_c   1.000
_cell.angle_alpha   90.00
_cell.angle_beta   90.00
_cell.angle_gamma   90.00
#
_symmetry.space_group_name_H-M   'P 1'
#
loop_
_entity.id
_entity.type
_entity.pdbx_description
1 polymer ?
#
loop_
_entity_poly.entity_id
_entity_poly.type
_entity_poly.pdbx_seq_one_letter_code
_entity_poly.pdbx_strand_id
1 'polypeptide(L)'
;MTSTVPPISAASGVDPASLELAARPNSLGRYGQFGGQYVPETLIPALAELEQAAAEAWKDPAFTDRLNHLLRTYVGRPNPLYEAERLTEHYRRAEGGPRIWLKREDLNHTGAHKINNALGQALLALRMGKKRIIAETGAGQHGVATATVCARFGLECVVYMGA
;
A
#
# COMPACT_ATOMS: atom_id res chain seq x y z
N MET A 1 -21.08 5.14 -37.46
CA MET A 1 -21.72 5.60 -36.22
C MET A 1 -20.60 5.99 -35.26
N THR A 2 -20.26 7.26 -35.19
CA THR A 2 -19.21 7.81 -34.34
C THR A 2 -19.78 8.04 -32.96
N SER A 3 -19.38 7.20 -32.00
CA SER A 3 -19.70 7.41 -30.58
C SER A 3 -18.82 8.54 -30.04
N THR A 4 -19.37 9.73 -29.94
CA THR A 4 -18.75 10.83 -29.21
C THR A 4 -19.00 10.62 -27.71
N VAL A 5 -17.93 10.23 -26.99
CA VAL A 5 -17.93 10.29 -25.53
C VAL A 5 -18.05 11.77 -25.13
N PRO A 6 -19.03 12.15 -24.31
CA PRO A 6 -19.13 13.55 -23.86
C PRO A 6 -17.91 13.90 -22.99
N PRO A 7 -17.43 15.17 -23.06
CA PRO A 7 -16.35 15.60 -22.17
C PRO A 7 -16.83 15.49 -20.72
N ILE A 8 -15.98 14.90 -19.88
CA ILE A 8 -16.19 14.89 -18.42
C ILE A 8 -16.25 16.35 -17.99
N SER A 9 -17.44 16.79 -17.61
CA SER A 9 -17.68 18.11 -17.02
C SER A 9 -16.72 18.25 -15.83
N ALA A 10 -15.81 19.21 -15.88
CA ALA A 10 -15.00 19.60 -14.75
C ALA A 10 -15.95 19.96 -13.62
N ALA A 11 -15.95 19.17 -12.54
CA ALA A 11 -16.65 19.50 -11.32
C ALA A 11 -16.15 20.87 -10.85
N SER A 12 -16.96 21.87 -11.04
CA SER A 12 -16.72 23.25 -10.68
C SER A 12 -16.51 23.36 -9.19
N GLY A 13 -15.35 23.83 -8.75
CA GLY A 13 -15.22 24.42 -7.43
C GLY A 13 -14.11 23.93 -6.51
N VAL A 14 -13.18 23.11 -6.97
CA VAL A 14 -11.97 22.79 -6.16
C VAL A 14 -10.83 23.64 -6.70
N ASP A 15 -10.39 24.63 -5.91
CA ASP A 15 -9.20 25.41 -6.19
C ASP A 15 -7.98 24.45 -6.24
N PRO A 16 -7.23 24.36 -7.36
CA PRO A 16 -6.04 23.54 -7.44
C PRO A 16 -5.01 23.85 -6.36
N ALA A 17 -4.93 25.09 -5.87
CA ALA A 17 -4.06 25.47 -4.76
C ALA A 17 -4.50 24.84 -3.42
N SER A 18 -5.75 24.46 -3.27
CA SER A 18 -6.23 23.74 -2.09
C SER A 18 -5.87 22.25 -2.10
N LEU A 19 -5.51 21.70 -3.25
CA LEU A 19 -5.04 20.31 -3.40
C LEU A 19 -3.56 20.15 -3.04
N GLU A 20 -2.74 21.19 -3.17
CA GLU A 20 -1.32 21.16 -2.80
C GLU A 20 -1.08 21.13 -1.29
N LEU A 21 -2.04 21.56 -0.48
CA LEU A 21 -1.92 21.64 0.98
C LEU A 21 -2.06 20.30 1.72
N ALA A 22 -2.34 19.19 1.03
CA ALA A 22 -2.75 17.96 1.68
C ALA A 22 -1.85 16.75 1.41
N ALA A 23 -0.54 16.94 1.29
CA ALA A 23 0.42 15.83 1.21
C ALA A 23 0.46 14.99 2.52
N ARG A 24 -0.03 15.52 3.64
CA ARG A 24 -0.15 14.84 4.93
C ARG A 24 -1.47 15.22 5.61
N PRO A 25 -2.07 14.33 6.39
CA PRO A 25 -3.26 14.67 7.17
C PRO A 25 -2.91 15.67 8.27
N ASN A 26 -3.88 16.50 8.65
CA ASN A 26 -3.81 17.32 9.85
C ASN A 26 -4.00 16.46 11.12
N SER A 27 -4.00 17.08 12.30
CA SER A 27 -4.19 16.39 13.59
C SER A 27 -5.54 15.67 13.75
N LEU A 28 -6.51 15.96 12.89
CA LEU A 28 -7.81 15.28 12.84
C LEU A 28 -7.85 14.18 11.76
N GLY A 29 -6.72 13.83 11.16
CA GLY A 29 -6.66 12.85 10.07
C GLY A 29 -7.30 13.33 8.77
N ARG A 30 -7.37 14.65 8.52
CA ARG A 30 -8.00 15.23 7.34
C ARG A 30 -6.99 15.76 6.34
N TYR A 31 -7.28 15.52 5.07
CA TYR A 31 -6.63 16.09 3.90
C TYR A 31 -7.55 17.17 3.32
N GLY A 32 -7.45 18.41 3.82
CA GLY A 32 -8.40 19.47 3.52
C GLY A 32 -9.81 19.09 4.00
N GLN A 33 -10.78 19.08 3.11
CA GLN A 33 -12.17 18.68 3.40
C GLN A 33 -12.38 17.15 3.45
N PHE A 34 -11.41 16.34 3.00
CA PHE A 34 -11.51 14.89 2.93
C PHE A 34 -10.84 14.20 4.12
N GLY A 35 -11.19 12.94 4.35
CA GLY A 35 -10.61 12.12 5.41
C GLY A 35 -11.23 12.37 6.78
N GLY A 36 -10.52 12.00 7.81
CA GLY A 36 -10.97 11.95 9.20
C GLY A 36 -10.93 10.51 9.72
N GLN A 37 -11.32 10.31 10.98
CA GLN A 37 -11.37 9.01 11.63
C GLN A 37 -12.82 8.65 11.94
N TYR A 38 -13.34 7.62 11.29
CA TYR A 38 -14.72 7.15 11.45
C TYR A 38 -14.71 5.67 11.85
N VAL A 39 -14.41 5.43 13.13
CA VAL A 39 -14.27 4.09 13.71
C VAL A 39 -15.11 4.00 14.99
N PRO A 40 -15.50 2.78 15.43
CA PRO A 40 -16.08 2.59 16.75
C PRO A 40 -15.18 3.16 17.84
N GLU A 41 -15.78 3.81 18.85
CA GLU A 41 -15.05 4.46 19.94
C GLU A 41 -14.08 3.51 20.67
N THR A 42 -14.41 2.24 20.73
CA THR A 42 -13.57 1.19 21.32
C THR A 42 -12.22 1.00 20.63
N LEU A 43 -12.09 1.44 19.36
CA LEU A 43 -10.84 1.34 18.58
C LEU A 43 -9.98 2.60 18.69
N ILE A 44 -10.51 3.72 19.17
CA ILE A 44 -9.79 4.99 19.22
C ILE A 44 -8.48 4.89 20.01
N PRO A 45 -8.43 4.29 21.22
CA PRO A 45 -7.18 4.17 21.97
C PRO A 45 -6.13 3.33 21.23
N ALA A 46 -6.54 2.23 20.58
CA ALA A 46 -5.62 1.37 19.83
C ALA A 46 -5.06 2.07 18.58
N LEU A 47 -5.87 2.89 17.93
CA LEU A 47 -5.44 3.69 16.77
C LEU A 47 -4.49 4.83 17.19
N ALA A 48 -4.73 5.47 18.33
CA ALA A 48 -3.82 6.49 18.87
C ALA A 48 -2.45 5.87 19.23
N GLU A 49 -2.43 4.68 19.86
CA GLU A 49 -1.20 3.92 20.12
C GLU A 49 -0.45 3.62 18.82
N LEU A 50 -1.17 3.15 17.80
CA LEU A 50 -0.59 2.85 16.49
C LEU A 50 -0.01 4.08 15.80
N GLU A 51 -0.72 5.20 15.82
CA GLU A 51 -0.29 6.47 15.20
C GLU A 51 0.99 6.98 15.84
N GLN A 52 1.06 6.97 17.17
CA GLN A 52 2.24 7.35 17.90
C GLN A 52 3.43 6.43 17.59
N ALA A 53 3.24 5.12 17.66
CA ALA A 53 4.28 4.13 17.36
C ALA A 53 4.79 4.25 15.92
N ALA A 54 3.91 4.50 14.96
CA ALA A 54 4.29 4.72 13.56
C ALA A 54 5.11 6.01 13.40
N ALA A 55 4.68 7.12 14.03
CA ALA A 55 5.40 8.40 13.97
C ALA A 55 6.81 8.31 14.56
N GLU A 56 6.99 7.54 15.64
CA GLU A 56 8.29 7.27 16.25
C GLU A 56 9.15 6.34 15.39
N ALA A 57 8.56 5.27 14.83
CA ALA A 57 9.26 4.31 13.99
C ALA A 57 9.85 4.98 12.74
N TRP A 58 9.10 5.87 12.09
CA TRP A 58 9.59 6.59 10.90
C TRP A 58 10.72 7.59 11.18
N LYS A 59 10.90 8.01 12.42
CA LYS A 59 12.03 8.86 12.85
C LYS A 59 13.26 8.06 13.28
N ASP A 60 13.11 6.75 13.46
CA ASP A 60 14.17 5.86 13.91
C ASP A 60 14.93 5.25 12.73
N PRO A 61 16.21 5.62 12.49
CA PRO A 61 17.00 5.05 11.42
C PRO A 61 17.14 3.52 11.51
N ALA A 62 17.20 2.95 12.71
CA ALA A 62 17.33 1.51 12.88
C ALA A 62 16.08 0.76 12.36
N PHE A 63 14.90 1.33 12.53
CA PHE A 63 13.68 0.78 11.98
C PHE A 63 13.66 0.85 10.44
N THR A 64 13.97 2.01 9.89
CA THR A 64 13.97 2.24 8.43
C THR A 64 15.04 1.43 7.73
N ASP A 65 16.24 1.30 8.31
CA ASP A 65 17.33 0.47 7.78
C ASP A 65 16.97 -1.02 7.79
N ARG A 66 16.37 -1.49 8.88
CA ARG A 66 15.88 -2.88 8.97
C ARG A 66 14.80 -3.16 7.92
N LEU A 67 13.84 -2.26 7.76
CA LEU A 67 12.80 -2.39 6.75
C LEU A 67 13.41 -2.42 5.34
N ASN A 68 14.29 -1.48 5.03
CA ASN A 68 14.96 -1.39 3.73
C ASN A 68 15.85 -2.61 3.45
N HIS A 69 16.55 -3.12 4.46
CA HIS A 69 17.31 -4.36 4.34
C HIS A 69 16.41 -5.53 3.95
N LEU A 70 15.30 -5.72 4.64
CA LEU A 70 14.36 -6.80 4.38
C LEU A 70 13.63 -6.65 3.04
N LEU A 71 13.29 -5.42 2.64
CA LEU A 71 12.74 -5.18 1.32
C LEU A 71 13.70 -5.63 0.21
N ARG A 72 14.99 -5.41 0.37
CA ARG A 72 16.01 -5.85 -0.60
C ARG A 72 16.26 -7.35 -0.55
N THR A 73 16.49 -7.91 0.66
CA THR A 73 17.05 -9.25 0.81
C THR A 73 16.01 -10.35 0.96
N TYR A 74 14.81 -10.01 1.43
CA TYR A 74 13.74 -10.97 1.64
C TYR A 74 12.59 -10.82 0.64
N VAL A 75 12.23 -9.58 0.30
CA VAL A 75 11.15 -9.33 -0.67
C VAL A 75 11.65 -9.36 -2.10
N GLY A 76 12.89 -8.91 -2.37
CA GLY A 76 13.47 -8.88 -3.71
C GLY A 76 13.30 -7.55 -4.45
N ARG A 77 13.21 -6.45 -3.70
CA ARG A 77 13.14 -5.11 -4.29
C ARG A 77 14.53 -4.49 -4.52
N PRO A 78 14.68 -3.56 -5.48
CA PRO A 78 13.64 -3.06 -6.40
C PRO A 78 13.31 -4.07 -7.50
N ASN A 79 12.01 -4.19 -7.84
CA ASN A 79 11.62 -5.00 -8.98
C ASN A 79 11.94 -4.31 -10.30
N PRO A 80 12.21 -5.06 -11.38
CA PRO A 80 12.45 -4.48 -12.69
C PRO A 80 11.20 -3.81 -13.26
N LEU A 81 11.46 -2.85 -14.14
CA LEU A 81 10.47 -2.31 -15.05
C LEU A 81 10.67 -2.99 -16.41
N TYR A 82 9.66 -3.72 -16.86
CA TYR A 82 9.69 -4.55 -18.07
C TYR A 82 8.85 -3.93 -19.17
N GLU A 83 9.42 -3.71 -20.34
CA GLU A 83 8.66 -3.26 -21.51
C GLU A 83 7.87 -4.42 -22.09
N ALA A 84 6.55 -4.28 -22.14
CA ALA A 84 5.64 -5.26 -22.71
C ALA A 84 5.52 -5.02 -24.23
N GLU A 85 6.54 -5.43 -24.99
CA GLU A 85 6.69 -5.14 -26.42
C GLU A 85 5.48 -5.55 -27.24
N ARG A 86 5.01 -6.79 -27.06
CA ARG A 86 3.84 -7.30 -27.80
C ARG A 86 2.55 -6.54 -27.45
N LEU A 87 2.39 -6.13 -26.20
CA LEU A 87 1.23 -5.34 -25.78
C LEU A 87 1.33 -3.91 -26.31
N THR A 88 2.51 -3.33 -26.28
CA THR A 88 2.82 -2.04 -26.90
C THR A 88 2.49 -2.05 -28.38
N GLU A 89 2.94 -3.07 -29.12
CA GLU A 89 2.68 -3.22 -30.55
C GLU A 89 1.19 -3.42 -30.85
N HIS A 90 0.49 -4.22 -30.04
CA HIS A 90 -0.95 -4.45 -30.20
C HIS A 90 -1.78 -3.15 -30.11
N TYR A 91 -1.35 -2.20 -29.29
CA TYR A 91 -2.03 -0.90 -29.12
C TYR A 91 -1.41 0.22 -29.95
N ARG A 92 -0.42 -0.08 -30.81
CA ARG A 92 0.17 0.89 -31.73
C ARG A 92 -0.86 1.32 -32.76
N ARG A 93 -0.90 2.63 -33.04
CA ARG A 93 -1.71 3.25 -34.10
C ARG A 93 -0.81 3.87 -35.15
N ALA A 94 -1.36 4.22 -36.32
CA ALA A 94 -0.60 4.85 -37.39
C ALA A 94 0.07 6.18 -36.94
N GLU A 95 -0.60 6.93 -36.08
CA GLU A 95 -0.10 8.20 -35.52
C GLU A 95 0.80 8.00 -34.27
N GLY A 96 1.17 6.78 -33.95
CA GLY A 96 1.87 6.40 -32.72
C GLY A 96 0.95 5.79 -31.67
N GLY A 97 1.49 5.45 -30.50
CA GLY A 97 0.73 4.83 -29.42
C GLY A 97 1.53 4.79 -28.11
N PRO A 98 0.89 4.34 -27.03
CA PRO A 98 1.56 4.25 -25.73
C PRO A 98 2.64 3.17 -25.75
N ARG A 99 3.76 3.42 -25.07
CA ARG A 99 4.67 2.36 -24.66
C ARG A 99 4.20 1.82 -23.31
N ILE A 100 4.00 0.52 -23.22
CA ILE A 100 3.44 -0.15 -22.03
C ILE A 100 4.55 -0.82 -21.25
N TRP A 101 4.69 -0.40 -20.01
CA TRP A 101 5.69 -0.92 -19.09
C TRP A 101 5.01 -1.58 -17.88
N LEU A 102 5.52 -2.74 -17.50
CA LEU A 102 5.05 -3.48 -16.33
C LEU A 102 6.03 -3.34 -15.18
N LYS A 103 5.58 -2.76 -14.06
CA LYS A 103 6.31 -2.85 -12.80
C LYS A 103 6.09 -4.24 -12.22
N ARG A 104 7.13 -5.06 -12.23
CA ARG A 104 7.05 -6.50 -11.97
C ARG A 104 6.96 -6.83 -10.48
N GLU A 105 5.90 -6.37 -9.82
CA GLU A 105 5.63 -6.69 -8.39
C GLU A 105 5.23 -8.18 -8.19
N ASP A 106 4.94 -8.90 -9.25
CA ASP A 106 4.78 -10.35 -9.29
C ASP A 106 6.09 -11.11 -8.96
N LEU A 107 7.24 -10.48 -9.09
CA LEU A 107 8.55 -11.04 -8.74
C LEU A 107 8.91 -10.88 -7.27
N ASN A 108 8.10 -10.21 -6.48
CA ASN A 108 8.28 -10.19 -5.03
C ASN A 108 8.13 -11.59 -4.43
N HIS A 109 8.80 -11.81 -3.31
CA HIS A 109 8.49 -12.97 -2.46
C HIS A 109 6.99 -13.04 -2.18
N THR A 110 6.37 -14.21 -2.31
CA THR A 110 4.91 -14.47 -2.33
C THR A 110 4.18 -14.12 -3.64
N GLY A 111 4.86 -13.66 -4.68
CA GLY A 111 4.29 -13.46 -6.01
C GLY A 111 3.40 -12.24 -6.18
N ALA A 112 3.40 -11.30 -5.23
CA ALA A 112 2.55 -10.09 -5.28
C ALA A 112 3.10 -8.93 -4.45
N HIS A 113 2.50 -7.75 -4.63
CA HIS A 113 2.90 -6.52 -3.93
C HIS A 113 2.55 -6.49 -2.43
N LYS A 114 1.63 -7.33 -1.96
CA LYS A 114 1.12 -7.32 -0.57
C LYS A 114 2.20 -7.55 0.48
N ILE A 115 3.27 -8.27 0.15
CA ILE A 115 4.40 -8.52 1.07
C ILE A 115 5.09 -7.21 1.52
N ASN A 116 5.12 -6.18 0.68
CA ASN A 116 5.72 -4.88 1.03
C ASN A 116 5.01 -4.26 2.24
N ASN A 117 3.68 -4.22 2.17
CA ASN A 117 2.83 -3.67 3.22
C ASN A 117 2.86 -4.55 4.48
N ALA A 118 2.66 -5.86 4.32
CA ALA A 118 2.65 -6.81 5.44
C ALA A 118 3.97 -6.78 6.23
N LEU A 119 5.10 -6.66 5.54
CA LEU A 119 6.42 -6.58 6.18
C LEU A 119 6.57 -5.33 7.07
N GLY A 120 6.20 -4.16 6.53
CA GLY A 120 6.28 -2.91 7.29
C GLY A 120 5.35 -2.92 8.51
N GLN A 121 4.12 -3.39 8.34
CA GLN A 121 3.15 -3.50 9.43
C GLN A 121 3.60 -4.50 10.51
N ALA A 122 4.16 -5.65 10.12
CA ALA A 122 4.64 -6.62 11.10
C ALA A 122 5.86 -6.11 11.89
N LEU A 123 6.77 -5.37 11.26
CA LEU A 123 7.86 -4.72 11.97
C LEU A 123 7.36 -3.69 12.98
N LEU A 124 6.33 -2.92 12.62
CA LEU A 124 5.71 -1.97 13.53
C LEU A 124 5.01 -2.69 14.68
N ALA A 125 4.26 -3.75 14.40
CA ALA A 125 3.60 -4.56 15.41
C ALA A 125 4.59 -5.18 16.41
N LEU A 126 5.73 -5.67 15.93
CA LEU A 126 6.82 -6.15 16.79
C LEU A 126 7.35 -5.04 17.70
N ARG A 127 7.57 -3.84 17.17
CA ARG A 127 8.00 -2.67 17.95
C ARG A 127 7.00 -2.31 19.04
N MET A 128 5.70 -2.48 18.75
CA MET A 128 4.61 -2.29 19.71
C MET A 128 4.42 -3.47 20.68
N GLY A 129 5.26 -4.51 20.63
CA GLY A 129 5.17 -5.69 21.50
C GLY A 129 3.98 -6.60 21.22
N LYS A 130 3.33 -6.46 20.05
CA LYS A 130 2.22 -7.34 19.65
C LYS A 130 2.75 -8.73 19.32
N LYS A 131 2.04 -9.77 19.77
CA LYS A 131 2.42 -11.17 19.60
C LYS A 131 1.55 -11.92 18.60
N ARG A 132 0.35 -11.41 18.34
CA ARG A 132 -0.64 -11.99 17.42
C ARG A 132 -1.07 -10.97 16.39
N ILE A 133 -1.11 -11.39 15.16
CA ILE A 133 -1.56 -10.62 14.00
C ILE A 133 -2.82 -11.27 13.45
N ILE A 134 -3.78 -10.45 13.10
CA ILE A 134 -4.96 -10.88 12.35
C ILE A 134 -4.94 -10.24 10.97
N ALA A 135 -5.39 -10.97 9.97
CA ALA A 135 -5.58 -10.44 8.62
C ALA A 135 -6.93 -10.89 8.07
N GLU A 136 -7.61 -9.99 7.40
CA GLU A 136 -8.73 -10.31 6.52
C GLU A 136 -8.19 -10.42 5.08
N THR A 137 -8.72 -11.35 4.30
CA THR A 137 -8.34 -11.52 2.91
C THR A 137 -9.52 -12.05 2.09
N GLY A 138 -9.76 -11.45 0.91
CA GLY A 138 -10.72 -11.97 -0.06
C GLY A 138 -10.07 -13.01 -0.96
N ALA A 139 -9.29 -12.57 -1.97
CA ALA A 139 -8.62 -13.45 -2.94
C ALA A 139 -7.42 -14.25 -2.39
N GLY A 140 -7.04 -14.09 -1.12
CA GLY A 140 -5.99 -14.86 -0.46
C GLY A 140 -4.61 -14.19 -0.39
N GLN A 141 -4.26 -13.29 -1.29
CA GLN A 141 -2.90 -12.74 -1.39
C GLN A 141 -2.44 -11.99 -0.14
N HIS A 142 -3.35 -11.24 0.51
CA HIS A 142 -3.00 -10.55 1.75
C HIS A 142 -2.78 -11.54 2.90
N GLY A 143 -3.61 -12.58 2.99
CA GLY A 143 -3.43 -13.65 3.96
C GLY A 143 -2.09 -14.36 3.79
N VAL A 144 -1.72 -14.74 2.56
CA VAL A 144 -0.42 -15.37 2.26
C VAL A 144 0.73 -14.46 2.67
N ALA A 145 0.71 -13.19 2.31
CA ALA A 145 1.76 -12.24 2.68
C ALA A 145 1.88 -12.08 4.19
N THR A 146 0.75 -11.94 4.90
CA THR A 146 0.73 -11.78 6.36
C THR A 146 1.24 -13.04 7.06
N ALA A 147 0.76 -14.23 6.67
CA ALA A 147 1.22 -15.49 7.24
C ALA A 147 2.73 -15.71 7.03
N THR A 148 3.24 -15.38 5.83
CA THR A 148 4.66 -15.49 5.50
C THR A 148 5.53 -14.58 6.39
N VAL A 149 5.11 -13.34 6.60
CA VAL A 149 5.84 -12.39 7.45
C VAL A 149 5.74 -12.77 8.92
N CYS A 150 4.56 -13.22 9.38
CA CYS A 150 4.38 -13.72 10.75
C CYS A 150 5.26 -14.92 11.04
N ALA A 151 5.33 -15.89 10.11
CA ALA A 151 6.22 -17.05 10.24
C ALA A 151 7.69 -16.64 10.35
N ARG A 152 8.12 -15.65 9.55
CA ARG A 152 9.48 -15.11 9.63
C ARG A 152 9.82 -14.52 10.99
N PHE A 153 8.87 -13.87 11.65
CA PHE A 153 9.10 -13.16 12.91
C PHE A 153 8.64 -13.91 14.16
N GLY A 154 8.13 -15.13 14.00
CA GLY A 154 7.61 -15.92 15.13
C GLY A 154 6.35 -15.34 15.76
N LEU A 155 5.53 -14.65 14.95
CA LEU A 155 4.25 -14.09 15.39
C LEU A 155 3.12 -15.10 15.15
N GLU A 156 2.19 -15.19 16.09
CA GLU A 156 0.92 -15.89 15.87
C GLU A 156 0.14 -15.19 14.75
N CYS A 157 -0.41 -15.95 13.82
CA CYS A 157 -1.17 -15.41 12.70
C CYS A 157 -2.54 -16.08 12.57
N VAL A 158 -3.58 -15.25 12.52
CA VAL A 158 -4.95 -15.70 12.22
C VAL A 158 -5.43 -15.01 10.96
N VAL A 159 -5.82 -15.79 9.95
CA VAL A 159 -6.31 -15.25 8.68
C VAL A 159 -7.80 -15.55 8.56
N TYR A 160 -8.59 -14.51 8.41
CA TYR A 160 -10.01 -14.59 8.11
C TYR A 160 -10.22 -14.44 6.61
N MET A 161 -10.84 -15.44 6.00
CA MET A 161 -11.15 -15.44 4.57
C MET A 161 -12.66 -15.42 4.41
N GLY A 162 -13.15 -14.57 3.53
CA GLY A 162 -14.56 -14.55 3.14
C GLY A 162 -14.98 -15.87 2.46
N ALA A 163 -16.23 -16.26 2.62
CA ALA A 163 -16.82 -17.44 1.99
C ALA A 163 -17.09 -17.18 0.50
#